data_bac46c294fc0c584e890023ba40ae732
#
_entry.id   bac46c294fc0c584e890023ba40ae732
#
_cell.length_a   1.000
_cell.length_b   1.000
_cell.length_c   1.000
_cell.angle_alpha   90.00
_cell.angle_beta   90.00
_cell.angle_gamma   90.00
#
_symmetry.space_group_name_H-M   'P 1'
#
loop_
_entity.id
_entity.type
_entity.pdbx_description
1 polymer ?
#
loop_
_entity_poly.entity_id
_entity_poly.type
_entity_poly.pdbx_seq_one_letter_code
_entity_poly.pdbx_strand_id
1 'polypeptide(L)'
;MGSITPKNAVHTTYKKNLWIMPSNLRLGLFNQMPPDGNYYKLRDAFSAEFQKDFDYIIIDCQPSLSLLTLNALISSNQVLMPVQSEFLALDGLSQLIVTFKEVRAKYQPSLNVLGVVLTMYDKRNRLSAEIRKELERNFGDNLFDTVIPRSVRFAEAPSFGKAISDYAPHSDGARAFEKLAREIEAKLALKNV
;
A
#
# COMPACT_ATOMS: atom_id res chain seq x y z
N MET A 1 -12.24 -18.67 19.92
CA MET A 1 -12.14 -17.29 19.41
C MET A 1 -13.43 -17.01 18.66
N GLY A 2 -14.25 -16.04 19.12
CA GLY A 2 -15.46 -15.65 18.41
C GLY A 2 -15.08 -15.05 17.06
N SER A 3 -15.68 -15.52 15.97
CA SER A 3 -15.47 -14.96 14.64
C SER A 3 -16.15 -13.59 14.57
N ILE A 4 -15.39 -12.52 14.66
CA ILE A 4 -15.86 -11.18 14.34
C ILE A 4 -15.98 -11.13 12.83
N THR A 5 -17.15 -10.78 12.30
CA THR A 5 -17.29 -10.54 10.86
C THR A 5 -16.52 -9.29 10.46
N PRO A 6 -16.00 -9.19 9.23
CA PRO A 6 -15.31 -7.97 8.76
C PRO A 6 -16.14 -6.71 8.99
N LYS A 7 -17.45 -6.76 8.78
CA LYS A 7 -18.35 -5.64 9.01
C LYS A 7 -18.34 -5.11 10.45
N ASN A 8 -18.19 -6.00 11.43
CA ASN A 8 -18.12 -5.64 12.86
C ASN A 8 -16.71 -5.17 13.28
N ALA A 9 -15.70 -5.37 12.44
CA ALA A 9 -14.31 -4.94 12.68
C ALA A 9 -14.00 -3.57 12.07
N VAL A 10 -14.91 -3.02 11.28
CA VAL A 10 -14.77 -1.70 10.65
C VAL A 10 -15.29 -0.61 11.57
N HIS A 11 -14.49 0.42 11.77
CA HIS A 11 -14.81 1.58 12.59
C HIS A 11 -14.82 2.86 11.75
N THR A 12 -15.69 3.78 12.10
CA THR A 12 -15.70 5.12 11.51
C THR A 12 -14.48 5.91 11.97
N THR A 13 -14.02 6.83 11.14
CA THR A 13 -12.99 7.80 11.50
C THR A 13 -13.59 9.21 11.60
N TYR A 14 -12.77 10.18 11.97
CA TYR A 14 -13.19 11.60 11.97
C TYR A 14 -13.43 12.15 10.54
N LYS A 15 -12.96 11.46 9.51
CA LYS A 15 -13.19 11.83 8.11
C LYS A 15 -14.42 11.13 7.56
N LYS A 16 -15.27 11.90 6.90
CA LYS A 16 -16.40 11.36 6.15
C LYS A 16 -15.89 10.39 5.05
N ASN A 17 -16.58 9.28 4.87
CA ASN A 17 -16.27 8.25 3.87
C ASN A 17 -14.89 7.58 4.06
N LEU A 18 -14.32 7.65 5.27
CA LEU A 18 -13.11 6.93 5.63
C LEU A 18 -13.36 6.06 6.85
N TRP A 19 -13.12 4.79 6.68
CA TRP A 19 -13.23 3.77 7.74
C TRP A 19 -11.87 3.13 7.98
N ILE A 20 -11.71 2.52 9.12
CA ILE A 20 -10.50 1.78 9.48
C ILE A 20 -10.86 0.41 10.04
N MET A 21 -10.14 -0.61 9.62
CA MET A 21 -10.12 -1.92 10.26
C MET A 21 -8.76 -2.07 10.97
N PRO A 22 -8.69 -1.76 12.27
CA PRO A 22 -7.43 -1.76 12.98
C PRO A 22 -6.95 -3.19 13.26
N SER A 23 -5.64 -3.35 13.34
CA SER A 23 -5.01 -4.57 13.85
C SER A 23 -4.28 -4.30 15.17
N ASN A 24 -3.85 -5.37 15.83
CA ASN A 24 -3.03 -5.30 17.03
C ASN A 24 -1.89 -6.33 16.98
N LEU A 25 -1.01 -6.32 17.98
CA LEU A 25 0.15 -7.21 18.05
C LEU A 25 -0.20 -8.70 17.96
N ARG A 26 -1.42 -9.09 18.37
CA ARG A 26 -1.86 -10.50 18.28
C ARG A 26 -2.01 -10.97 16.83
N LEU A 27 -2.23 -10.05 15.88
CA LEU A 27 -2.25 -10.42 14.47
C LEU A 27 -0.90 -11.00 14.01
N GLY A 28 0.21 -10.60 14.64
CA GLY A 28 1.53 -11.16 14.39
C GLY A 28 1.63 -12.67 14.67
N LEU A 29 0.81 -13.21 15.59
CA LEU A 29 0.74 -14.64 15.86
C LEU A 29 0.22 -15.45 14.66
N PHE A 30 -0.50 -14.83 13.75
CA PHE A 30 -0.95 -15.45 12.51
C PHE A 30 0.22 -15.94 11.64
N ASN A 31 1.36 -15.24 11.69
CA ASN A 31 2.56 -15.65 10.96
C ASN A 31 3.19 -16.94 11.48
N GLN A 32 2.80 -17.41 12.68
CA GLN A 32 3.29 -18.66 13.27
C GLN A 32 2.38 -19.84 12.91
N MET A 33 1.25 -19.59 12.25
CA MET A 33 0.33 -20.65 11.82
C MET A 33 0.92 -21.39 10.60
N PRO A 34 0.60 -22.69 10.46
CA PRO A 34 0.92 -23.41 9.23
C PRO A 34 0.35 -22.68 8.03
N PRO A 35 1.11 -22.54 6.93
CA PRO A 35 0.59 -21.85 5.75
C PRO A 35 -0.60 -22.56 5.12
N ASP A 36 -0.63 -23.87 5.17
CA ASP A 36 -1.68 -24.70 4.56
C ASP A 36 -3.07 -24.36 5.13
N GLY A 37 -3.99 -23.98 4.23
CA GLY A 37 -5.34 -23.55 4.59
C GLY A 37 -5.45 -22.12 5.12
N ASN A 38 -4.35 -21.40 5.34
CA ASN A 38 -4.36 -20.03 5.87
C ASN A 38 -4.03 -18.93 4.84
N TYR A 39 -3.68 -19.28 3.60
CA TYR A 39 -3.37 -18.31 2.54
C TYR A 39 -4.54 -17.41 2.12
N TYR A 40 -5.77 -17.88 2.26
CA TYR A 40 -6.96 -17.24 1.72
C TYR A 40 -7.87 -16.59 2.76
N LYS A 41 -7.45 -16.56 4.04
CA LYS A 41 -8.30 -16.09 5.14
C LYS A 41 -8.82 -14.67 4.97
N LEU A 42 -7.97 -13.77 4.50
CA LEU A 42 -8.40 -12.38 4.27
C LEU A 42 -9.32 -12.26 3.05
N ARG A 43 -8.99 -12.93 1.96
CA ARG A 43 -9.84 -12.99 0.76
C ARG A 43 -11.23 -13.54 1.08
N ASP A 44 -11.28 -14.62 1.84
CA ASP A 44 -12.54 -15.29 2.19
C ASP A 44 -13.36 -14.45 3.18
N ALA A 45 -12.68 -13.66 4.04
CA ALA A 45 -13.33 -12.70 4.91
C ALA A 45 -13.93 -11.51 4.13
N PHE A 46 -13.27 -11.03 3.09
CA PHE A 46 -13.73 -9.93 2.24
C PHE A 46 -14.69 -10.43 1.15
N SER A 47 -15.89 -10.88 1.58
CA SER A 47 -16.93 -11.31 0.65
C SER A 47 -17.30 -10.21 -0.36
N ALA A 48 -17.88 -10.62 -1.50
CA ALA A 48 -18.35 -9.68 -2.51
C ALA A 48 -19.39 -8.68 -1.93
N GLU A 49 -20.21 -9.12 -0.97
CA GLU A 49 -21.16 -8.24 -0.27
C GLU A 49 -20.45 -7.21 0.60
N PHE A 50 -19.40 -7.60 1.33
CA PHE A 50 -18.61 -6.66 2.12
C PHE A 50 -17.92 -5.61 1.24
N GLN A 51 -17.36 -6.03 0.11
CA GLN A 51 -16.63 -5.15 -0.81
C GLN A 51 -17.53 -4.08 -1.46
N LYS A 52 -18.81 -4.33 -1.66
CA LYS A 52 -19.76 -3.38 -2.26
C LYS A 52 -19.97 -2.11 -1.44
N ASP A 53 -19.65 -2.15 -0.16
CA ASP A 53 -19.80 -0.99 0.74
C ASP A 53 -18.66 0.03 0.57
N PHE A 54 -17.62 -0.27 -0.26
CA PHE A 54 -16.41 0.54 -0.38
C PHE A 54 -16.00 0.71 -1.85
N ASP A 55 -15.60 1.92 -2.24
CA ASP A 55 -14.99 2.19 -3.54
C ASP A 55 -13.55 1.64 -3.59
N TYR A 56 -12.82 1.74 -2.46
CA TYR A 56 -11.44 1.29 -2.31
C TYR A 56 -11.24 0.61 -0.96
N ILE A 57 -10.49 -0.49 -0.96
CA ILE A 57 -9.96 -1.13 0.26
C ILE A 57 -8.45 -1.09 0.17
N ILE A 58 -7.80 -0.33 1.06
CA ILE A 58 -6.34 -0.19 1.10
C ILE A 58 -5.81 -1.05 2.25
N ILE A 59 -4.92 -1.99 1.93
CA ILE A 59 -4.30 -2.88 2.91
C ILE A 59 -2.87 -2.40 3.14
N ASP A 60 -2.60 -1.85 4.33
CA ASP A 60 -1.26 -1.49 4.77
C ASP A 60 -0.53 -2.74 5.24
N CYS A 61 0.61 -3.04 4.62
CA CYS A 61 1.39 -4.26 4.85
C CYS A 61 2.70 -3.94 5.55
N GLN A 62 3.11 -4.82 6.47
CA GLN A 62 4.47 -4.78 7.01
C GLN A 62 5.51 -5.14 5.93
N PRO A 63 6.75 -4.64 6.03
CA PRO A 63 7.80 -4.83 5.02
C PRO A 63 8.45 -6.23 5.06
N SER A 64 7.73 -7.25 5.48
CA SER A 64 8.22 -8.64 5.52
C SER A 64 7.36 -9.54 4.66
N LEU A 65 7.98 -10.53 4.03
CA LEU A 65 7.30 -11.58 3.27
C LEU A 65 6.76 -12.65 4.23
N SER A 66 5.67 -12.32 4.89
CA SER A 66 5.03 -13.15 5.90
C SER A 66 3.70 -13.70 5.40
N LEU A 67 3.10 -14.62 6.15
CA LEU A 67 1.76 -15.14 5.86
C LEU A 67 0.71 -14.02 5.79
N LEU A 68 0.86 -12.96 6.59
CA LEU A 68 0.00 -11.77 6.53
C LEU A 68 0.15 -11.02 5.21
N THR A 69 1.38 -10.81 4.75
CA THR A 69 1.64 -10.14 3.46
C THR A 69 1.12 -10.99 2.29
N LEU A 70 1.28 -12.31 2.35
CA LEU A 70 0.70 -13.20 1.35
C LEU A 70 -0.83 -13.11 1.32
N ASN A 71 -1.49 -13.10 2.49
CA ASN A 71 -2.94 -12.92 2.57
C ASN A 71 -3.38 -11.57 1.96
N ALA A 72 -2.65 -10.49 2.22
CA ALA A 72 -2.93 -9.18 1.64
C ALA A 72 -2.82 -9.20 0.11
N LEU A 73 -1.73 -9.76 -0.44
CA LEU A 73 -1.53 -9.89 -1.89
C LEU A 73 -2.59 -10.76 -2.56
N ILE A 74 -2.94 -11.90 -1.95
CA ILE A 74 -3.94 -12.84 -2.49
C ILE A 74 -5.36 -12.24 -2.49
N SER A 75 -5.65 -11.33 -1.55
CA SER A 75 -6.95 -10.65 -1.46
C SER A 75 -7.03 -9.36 -2.26
N SER A 76 -5.92 -8.93 -2.87
CA SER A 76 -5.83 -7.66 -3.60
C SER A 76 -5.97 -7.84 -5.11
N ASN A 77 -6.38 -6.76 -5.79
CA ASN A 77 -6.39 -6.67 -7.25
C ASN A 77 -5.16 -5.92 -7.78
N GLN A 78 -4.67 -4.95 -7.01
CA GLN A 78 -3.58 -4.05 -7.39
C GLN A 78 -2.55 -3.93 -6.27
N VAL A 79 -1.28 -3.77 -6.63
CA VAL A 79 -0.18 -3.51 -5.69
C VAL A 79 0.45 -2.17 -6.02
N LEU A 80 0.45 -1.26 -5.06
CA LEU A 80 1.23 -0.03 -5.08
C LEU A 80 2.51 -0.26 -4.27
N MET A 81 3.67 0.02 -4.84
CA MET A 81 4.98 -0.23 -4.24
C MET A 81 5.65 1.09 -3.87
N PRO A 82 5.58 1.54 -2.59
CA PRO A 82 6.37 2.69 -2.16
C PRO A 82 7.85 2.30 -2.01
N VAL A 83 8.73 3.10 -2.60
CA VAL A 83 10.18 2.91 -2.59
C VAL A 83 10.84 4.16 -2.05
N GLN A 84 11.67 4.02 -1.02
CA GLN A 84 12.43 5.15 -0.49
C GLN A 84 13.57 5.53 -1.45
N SER A 85 13.89 6.83 -1.50
CA SER A 85 15.01 7.34 -2.32
C SER A 85 16.37 7.07 -1.66
N GLU A 86 16.61 5.81 -1.27
CA GLU A 86 17.82 5.31 -0.60
C GLU A 86 18.31 4.04 -1.32
N PHE A 87 19.64 3.84 -1.35
CA PHE A 87 20.28 2.77 -2.14
C PHE A 87 19.75 1.36 -1.82
N LEU A 88 19.61 1.04 -0.54
CA LEU A 88 19.15 -0.28 -0.09
C LEU A 88 17.66 -0.59 -0.45
N ALA A 89 16.90 0.42 -0.82
CA ALA A 89 15.50 0.23 -1.19
C ALA A 89 15.32 -0.53 -2.51
N LEU A 90 16.30 -0.48 -3.41
CA LEU A 90 16.26 -1.19 -4.69
C LEU A 90 16.36 -2.72 -4.51
N ASP A 91 17.16 -3.19 -3.55
CA ASP A 91 17.28 -4.61 -3.24
C ASP A 91 15.97 -5.17 -2.70
N GLY A 92 15.34 -4.45 -1.75
CA GLY A 92 14.04 -4.83 -1.22
C GLY A 92 12.94 -4.86 -2.29
N LEU A 93 12.97 -3.92 -3.24
CA LEU A 93 12.05 -3.88 -4.37
C LEU A 93 12.21 -5.10 -5.28
N SER A 94 13.43 -5.52 -5.56
CA SER A 94 13.70 -6.71 -6.37
C SER A 94 13.12 -7.98 -5.75
N GLN A 95 13.26 -8.17 -4.43
CA GLN A 95 12.66 -9.28 -3.70
C GLN A 95 11.12 -9.23 -3.71
N LEU A 96 10.54 -8.04 -3.57
CA LEU A 96 9.10 -7.86 -3.63
C LEU A 96 8.54 -8.25 -5.00
N ILE A 97 9.24 -7.90 -6.09
CA ILE A 97 8.83 -8.27 -7.46
C ILE A 97 8.85 -9.80 -7.65
N VAL A 98 9.85 -10.49 -7.14
CA VAL A 98 9.92 -11.96 -7.20
C VAL A 98 8.70 -12.56 -6.50
N THR A 99 8.43 -12.14 -5.27
CA THR A 99 7.26 -12.60 -4.50
C THR A 99 5.95 -12.28 -5.21
N PHE A 100 5.81 -11.07 -5.75
CA PHE A 100 4.64 -10.68 -6.53
C PHE A 100 4.40 -11.64 -7.70
N LYS A 101 5.44 -11.98 -8.47
CA LYS A 101 5.35 -12.93 -9.60
C LYS A 101 4.92 -14.32 -9.12
N GLU A 102 5.44 -14.80 -8.01
CA GLU A 102 5.06 -16.09 -7.44
C GLU A 102 3.60 -16.11 -6.96
N VAL A 103 3.16 -15.06 -6.25
CA VAL A 103 1.77 -14.94 -5.80
C VAL A 103 0.83 -14.89 -7.01
N ARG A 104 1.17 -14.10 -8.02
CA ARG A 104 0.37 -13.99 -9.24
C ARG A 104 0.27 -15.33 -9.97
N ALA A 105 1.38 -16.06 -10.08
CA ALA A 105 1.40 -17.34 -10.79
C ALA A 105 0.63 -18.45 -10.06
N LYS A 106 0.70 -18.50 -8.73
CA LYS A 106 0.19 -19.63 -7.93
C LYS A 106 -1.17 -19.40 -7.29
N TYR A 107 -1.47 -18.15 -6.87
CA TYR A 107 -2.57 -17.88 -5.95
C TYR A 107 -3.57 -16.83 -6.45
N GLN A 108 -3.10 -15.78 -7.16
CA GLN A 108 -3.93 -14.67 -7.59
C GLN A 108 -3.56 -14.18 -9.00
N PRO A 109 -4.02 -14.87 -10.06
CA PRO A 109 -3.64 -14.53 -11.45
C PRO A 109 -4.06 -13.12 -11.90
N SER A 110 -5.12 -12.56 -11.29
CA SER A 110 -5.60 -11.21 -11.59
C SER A 110 -4.87 -10.09 -10.85
N LEU A 111 -3.90 -10.43 -9.98
CA LEU A 111 -3.11 -9.43 -9.27
C LEU A 111 -2.21 -8.66 -10.24
N ASN A 112 -2.29 -7.33 -10.22
CA ASN A 112 -1.53 -6.47 -11.10
C ASN A 112 -0.70 -5.45 -10.31
N VAL A 113 0.40 -5.00 -10.90
CA VAL A 113 1.15 -3.84 -10.39
C VAL A 113 0.42 -2.58 -10.81
N LEU A 114 -0.04 -1.79 -9.84
CA LEU A 114 -0.58 -0.46 -10.08
C LEU A 114 0.56 0.49 -10.46
N GLY A 115 1.63 0.43 -9.69
CA GLY A 115 2.86 1.18 -9.96
C GLY A 115 3.79 1.27 -8.77
N VAL A 116 4.92 1.92 -9.01
CA VAL A 116 5.96 2.23 -8.02
C VAL A 116 5.91 3.74 -7.73
N VAL A 117 5.90 4.12 -6.45
CA VAL A 117 5.96 5.53 -6.03
C VAL A 117 7.23 5.81 -5.24
N LEU A 118 8.00 6.79 -5.66
CA LEU A 118 9.21 7.22 -4.97
C LEU A 118 8.85 8.07 -3.75
N THR A 119 9.38 7.68 -2.59
CA THR A 119 9.11 8.34 -1.31
C THR A 119 10.40 8.84 -0.66
N MET A 120 10.29 9.65 0.38
CA MET A 120 11.41 10.27 1.09
C MET A 120 12.35 11.05 0.16
N TYR A 121 11.80 11.58 -0.94
CA TYR A 121 12.58 12.26 -1.96
C TYR A 121 13.10 13.62 -1.47
N ASP A 122 14.41 13.84 -1.61
CA ASP A 122 15.04 15.15 -1.37
C ASP A 122 15.68 15.65 -2.67
N LYS A 123 15.15 16.75 -3.21
CA LYS A 123 15.63 17.37 -4.44
C LYS A 123 17.11 17.82 -4.39
N ARG A 124 17.63 18.05 -3.17
CA ARG A 124 19.02 18.48 -2.95
C ARG A 124 19.99 17.30 -2.93
N ASN A 125 19.48 16.09 -2.81
CA ASN A 125 20.29 14.88 -2.72
C ASN A 125 20.45 14.25 -4.10
N ARG A 126 21.70 14.21 -4.59
CA ARG A 126 22.07 13.61 -5.88
C ARG A 126 21.67 12.13 -5.96
N LEU A 127 21.84 11.39 -4.87
CA LEU A 127 21.44 9.98 -4.80
C LEU A 127 19.94 9.80 -5.07
N SER A 128 19.08 10.67 -4.55
CA SER A 128 17.66 10.63 -4.81
C SER A 128 17.33 10.75 -6.31
N ALA A 129 18.04 11.62 -7.02
CA ALA A 129 17.89 11.79 -8.46
C ALA A 129 18.41 10.58 -9.26
N GLU A 130 19.49 9.95 -8.82
CA GLU A 130 20.05 8.73 -9.43
C GLU A 130 19.09 7.54 -9.27
N ILE A 131 18.54 7.34 -8.06
CA ILE A 131 17.54 6.30 -7.79
C ILE A 131 16.29 6.52 -8.64
N ARG A 132 15.80 7.75 -8.77
CA ARG A 132 14.66 8.04 -9.64
C ARG A 132 14.92 7.60 -11.07
N LYS A 133 16.08 7.95 -11.65
CA LYS A 133 16.45 7.52 -13.01
C LYS A 133 16.54 6.00 -13.15
N GLU A 134 17.03 5.31 -12.13
CA GLU A 134 17.08 3.85 -12.12
C GLU A 134 15.67 3.24 -12.11
N LEU A 135 14.77 3.78 -11.31
CA LEU A 135 13.35 3.38 -11.30
C LEU A 135 12.67 3.68 -12.64
N GLU A 136 12.94 4.83 -13.26
CA GLU A 136 12.41 5.18 -14.60
C GLU A 136 12.84 4.15 -15.65
N ARG A 137 14.11 3.71 -15.63
CA ARG A 137 14.63 2.69 -16.56
C ARG A 137 13.97 1.31 -16.36
N ASN A 138 13.75 0.92 -15.10
CA ASN A 138 13.28 -0.43 -14.76
C ASN A 138 11.75 -0.57 -14.80
N PHE A 139 11.01 0.51 -14.55
CA PHE A 139 9.56 0.47 -14.40
C PHE A 139 8.80 1.26 -15.48
N GLY A 140 9.44 2.20 -16.17
CA GLY A 140 8.81 2.98 -17.23
C GLY A 140 7.46 3.55 -16.80
N ASP A 141 6.39 3.23 -17.53
CA ASP A 141 5.02 3.69 -17.26
C ASP A 141 4.43 3.20 -15.94
N ASN A 142 5.07 2.22 -15.28
CA ASN A 142 4.67 1.77 -13.95
C ASN A 142 5.27 2.64 -12.84
N LEU A 143 6.21 3.53 -13.11
CA LEU A 143 6.63 4.54 -12.14
C LEU A 143 5.63 5.69 -12.12
N PHE A 144 5.21 6.10 -10.93
CA PHE A 144 4.40 7.31 -10.77
C PHE A 144 5.22 8.57 -10.99
N ASP A 145 4.66 9.56 -11.69
CA ASP A 145 5.30 10.88 -11.86
C ASP A 145 5.41 11.62 -10.54
N THR A 146 4.42 11.39 -9.68
CA THR A 146 4.38 11.97 -8.35
C THR A 146 5.45 11.33 -7.45
N VAL A 147 6.23 12.18 -6.79
CA VAL A 147 7.16 11.78 -5.72
C VAL A 147 6.70 12.32 -4.38
N ILE A 148 6.84 11.55 -3.32
CA ILE A 148 6.53 11.98 -1.96
C ILE A 148 7.81 12.55 -1.32
N PRO A 149 7.85 13.85 -0.97
CA PRO A 149 9.04 14.47 -0.44
C PRO A 149 9.35 14.00 0.99
N ARG A 150 10.60 14.09 1.40
CA ARG A 150 10.98 13.97 2.81
C ARG A 150 10.45 15.18 3.58
N SER A 151 9.71 14.95 4.67
CA SER A 151 9.17 16.02 5.51
C SER A 151 8.97 15.55 6.95
N VAL A 152 9.39 16.34 7.91
CA VAL A 152 9.15 16.10 9.35
C VAL A 152 7.66 16.10 9.69
N ARG A 153 6.84 16.80 8.92
CA ARG A 153 5.38 16.89 9.11
C ARG A 153 4.68 15.54 8.97
N PHE A 154 5.26 14.60 8.23
CA PHE A 154 4.73 13.24 8.16
C PHE A 154 4.92 12.46 9.46
N ALA A 155 5.97 12.75 10.21
CA ALA A 155 6.18 12.17 11.53
C ALA A 155 5.34 12.87 12.62
N GLU A 156 5.06 14.16 12.45
CA GLU A 156 4.28 14.95 13.40
C GLU A 156 2.77 14.67 13.30
N ALA A 157 2.20 14.60 12.10
CA ALA A 157 0.76 14.48 11.89
C ALA A 157 0.12 13.31 12.67
N PRO A 158 0.70 12.08 12.72
CA PRO A 158 0.15 10.98 13.50
C PRO A 158 0.09 11.24 15.01
N SER A 159 1.05 12.00 15.58
CA SER A 159 1.04 12.34 17.01
C SER A 159 -0.13 13.25 17.39
N PHE A 160 -0.72 13.94 16.42
CA PHE A 160 -1.95 14.72 16.57
C PHE A 160 -3.21 13.95 16.12
N GLY A 161 -3.08 12.68 15.78
CA GLY A 161 -4.20 11.86 15.27
C GLY A 161 -4.78 12.38 13.95
N LYS A 162 -3.99 13.08 13.13
CA LYS A 162 -4.44 13.73 11.89
C LYS A 162 -3.74 13.18 10.65
N ALA A 163 -4.46 13.15 9.54
CA ALA A 163 -3.83 12.98 8.24
C ALA A 163 -3.03 14.23 7.87
N ILE A 164 -2.00 14.08 7.03
CA ILE A 164 -1.17 15.20 6.56
C ILE A 164 -2.01 16.30 5.87
N SER A 165 -3.07 15.92 5.17
CA SER A 165 -4.02 16.83 4.53
C SER A 165 -4.76 17.75 5.51
N ASP A 166 -4.89 17.33 6.79
CA ASP A 166 -5.57 18.12 7.83
C ASP A 166 -4.57 18.80 8.76
N TYR A 167 -3.43 18.15 8.98
CA TYR A 167 -2.38 18.70 9.83
C TYR A 167 -1.64 19.86 9.15
N ALA A 168 -1.29 19.69 7.88
CA ALA A 168 -0.54 20.69 7.12
C ALA A 168 -1.03 20.75 5.65
N PRO A 169 -2.27 21.25 5.40
CA PRO A 169 -2.94 21.15 4.09
C PRO A 169 -2.18 21.87 2.96
N HIS A 170 -1.44 22.93 3.29
CA HIS A 170 -0.67 23.71 2.31
C HIS A 170 0.79 23.24 2.16
N SER A 171 1.18 22.13 2.82
CA SER A 171 2.53 21.59 2.71
C SER A 171 2.76 20.89 1.36
N ASP A 172 4.04 20.80 0.94
CA ASP A 172 4.40 20.03 -0.26
C ASP A 172 4.02 18.55 -0.11
N GLY A 173 4.08 18.03 1.12
CA GLY A 173 3.67 16.67 1.42
C GLY A 173 2.17 16.43 1.19
N ALA A 174 1.29 17.31 1.67
CA ALA A 174 -0.14 17.21 1.45
C ALA A 174 -0.48 17.30 -0.04
N ARG A 175 0.11 18.26 -0.75
CA ARG A 175 -0.07 18.40 -2.21
C ARG A 175 0.43 17.18 -2.99
N ALA A 176 1.54 16.58 -2.55
CA ALA A 176 2.07 15.38 -3.19
C ALA A 176 1.13 14.18 -3.03
N PHE A 177 0.55 13.97 -1.85
CA PHE A 177 -0.44 12.90 -1.65
C PHE A 177 -1.73 13.13 -2.44
N GLU A 178 -2.20 14.38 -2.54
CA GLU A 178 -3.37 14.71 -3.36
C GLU A 178 -3.10 14.44 -4.85
N LYS A 179 -1.91 14.82 -5.35
CA LYS A 179 -1.49 14.53 -6.72
C LYS A 179 -1.38 13.02 -6.96
N LEU A 180 -0.79 12.27 -6.01
CA LEU A 180 -0.70 10.81 -6.09
C LEU A 180 -2.08 10.16 -6.16
N ALA A 181 -3.03 10.61 -5.34
CA ALA A 181 -4.39 10.08 -5.35
C ALA A 181 -5.04 10.24 -6.73
N ARG A 182 -4.97 11.43 -7.32
CA ARG A 182 -5.49 11.69 -8.68
C ARG A 182 -4.81 10.81 -9.75
N GLU A 183 -3.51 10.61 -9.63
CA GLU A 183 -2.75 9.77 -10.56
C GLU A 183 -3.12 8.28 -10.42
N ILE A 184 -3.38 7.82 -9.18
CA ILE A 184 -3.90 6.48 -8.90
C ILE A 184 -5.28 6.30 -9.54
N GLU A 185 -6.20 7.23 -9.33
CA GLU A 185 -7.55 7.19 -9.91
C GLU A 185 -7.51 7.13 -11.45
N ALA A 186 -6.68 7.96 -12.07
CA ALA A 186 -6.50 7.95 -13.52
C ALA A 186 -5.97 6.61 -14.03
N LYS A 187 -4.97 6.00 -13.36
CA LYS A 187 -4.44 4.68 -13.74
C LYS A 187 -5.47 3.56 -13.55
N LEU A 188 -6.29 3.63 -12.52
CA LEU A 188 -7.35 2.64 -12.28
C LEU A 188 -8.48 2.75 -13.31
N ALA A 189 -8.85 3.96 -13.70
CA ALA A 189 -9.86 4.19 -14.75
C ALA A 189 -9.42 3.59 -16.10
N LEU A 190 -8.14 3.73 -16.47
CA LEU A 190 -7.58 3.16 -17.72
C LEU A 190 -7.52 1.62 -17.71
N LYS A 191 -7.46 0.98 -16.53
CA LYS A 191 -7.37 -0.49 -16.42
C LYS A 191 -8.75 -1.16 -16.38
N ASN A 192 -9.82 -0.40 -16.21
CA ASN A 192 -11.20 -0.89 -16.19
C ASN A 192 -11.89 -0.79 -17.57
N VAL A 193 -11.18 -0.34 -18.60
CA VAL A 193 -11.58 -0.30 -20.02
C VAL A 193 -10.90 -1.46 -20.74
#